data_b7aec43f77cfd3a3908c79dc3b92945b
#
_entry.id   b7aec43f77cfd3a3908c79dc3b92945b
#
_cell.length_a   1.000
_cell.length_b   1.000
_cell.length_c   1.000
_cell.angle_alpha   90.00
_cell.angle_beta   90.00
_cell.angle_gamma   90.00
#
_symmetry.space_group_name_H-M   'P 1'
#
loop_
_entity.id
_entity.type
_entity.pdbx_description
1 polymer ?
#
loop_
_entity_poly.entity_id
_entity_poly.type
_entity_poly.pdbx_seq_one_letter_code
_entity_poly.pdbx_strand_id
1 'polypeptide(L)'
;PRTFSSAASDVYKRQLLINVGTPDEPTVKSVRDYLREFLLDPDVIDAPYIIRQLLVRGIILRVRPKKVAPLYQKIWMEDGSPLRVYSDRITKSLNSMVEDVEFEFAMRYGNPSIKFGLESLKQKGVEELLLLPMFPHYAQATTESALKHAYKQLKLINWQPKIIEMGHFETDEEYVIPLTKSIQSQIDKDTHLLFSYHGLPVSHVKRIDKSKNHCQQLDNCCAIKSEANQLCYGHHCMLTTQTVVGLLGLKEEQWSLSFQSRIGPVKWLEPSTTNKVEELVNRGIKKLAIVAPAFLADGLETLEELDIGIREHFLELGGEELTVIKCLNDNQDWVEGLSKLVDKKFSQSATA
;
A
#
# COMPACT_ATOMS: atom_id res chain seq x y z
N PRO A 1 -3.23 54.46 -5.46
CA PRO A 1 -2.65 53.53 -6.40
C PRO A 1 -2.46 52.19 -5.72
N ARG A 2 -3.28 51.20 -6.08
CA ARG A 2 -3.11 49.84 -5.65
C ARG A 2 -1.95 49.28 -6.48
N THR A 3 -0.86 48.98 -5.83
CA THR A 3 0.23 48.18 -6.38
C THR A 3 -0.30 46.78 -6.66
N PHE A 4 -0.34 46.43 -7.94
CA PHE A 4 -0.53 45.04 -8.36
C PHE A 4 0.66 44.25 -7.84
N SER A 5 0.38 43.38 -6.88
CA SER A 5 1.32 42.32 -6.51
C SER A 5 1.50 41.42 -7.73
N SER A 6 2.75 41.14 -8.04
CA SER A 6 3.18 40.27 -9.13
C SER A 6 2.37 38.99 -9.15
N ALA A 7 1.78 38.69 -10.31
CA ALA A 7 1.28 37.36 -10.63
C ALA A 7 2.45 36.37 -10.48
N ALA A 8 2.55 35.72 -9.34
CA ALA A 8 3.23 34.45 -9.28
C ALA A 8 2.49 33.54 -10.26
N SER A 9 3.19 32.99 -11.23
CA SER A 9 2.64 32.09 -12.24
C SER A 9 1.79 31.03 -11.54
N ASP A 10 0.49 31.02 -11.85
CA ASP A 10 -0.41 29.92 -11.46
C ASP A 10 0.03 28.64 -12.19
N VAL A 11 1.11 28.04 -11.69
CA VAL A 11 1.53 26.70 -12.14
C VAL A 11 0.49 25.73 -11.61
N TYR A 12 -0.37 25.24 -12.50
CA TYR A 12 -1.40 24.26 -12.14
C TYR A 12 -0.75 22.96 -11.65
N LYS A 13 -0.68 22.81 -10.34
CA LYS A 13 -0.16 21.63 -9.64
C LYS A 13 -1.23 20.55 -9.63
N ARG A 14 -0.88 19.34 -10.05
CA ARG A 14 -1.81 18.22 -10.12
C ARG A 14 -1.16 16.95 -9.59
N GLN A 15 -1.96 16.07 -9.01
CA GLN A 15 -1.51 14.82 -8.44
C GLN A 15 -2.26 13.65 -9.05
N LEU A 16 -1.50 12.60 -9.35
CA LEU A 16 -2.05 11.30 -9.69
C LEU A 16 -1.77 10.33 -8.55
N LEU A 17 -2.81 10.02 -7.76
CA LEU A 17 -2.78 8.97 -6.77
C LEU A 17 -2.82 7.62 -7.48
N ILE A 18 -1.83 6.76 -7.24
CA ILE A 18 -1.75 5.47 -7.92
C ILE A 18 -1.85 4.34 -6.89
N ASN A 19 -2.95 3.60 -6.98
CA ASN A 19 -3.14 2.40 -6.16
C ASN A 19 -2.86 1.12 -6.95
N VAL A 20 -2.74 -0.03 -6.26
CA VAL A 20 -2.40 -1.31 -6.91
C VAL A 20 -3.46 -1.73 -7.94
N GLY A 21 -4.72 -1.60 -7.59
CA GLY A 21 -5.83 -1.99 -8.45
C GLY A 21 -6.70 -3.10 -7.87
N THR A 22 -7.81 -3.32 -8.55
CA THR A 22 -8.85 -4.25 -8.12
C THR A 22 -9.68 -4.68 -9.34
N PRO A 23 -10.40 -5.81 -9.31
CA PRO A 23 -11.36 -6.15 -10.37
C PRO A 23 -12.46 -5.09 -10.50
N ASP A 24 -12.98 -4.87 -11.70
CA ASP A 24 -14.12 -3.96 -11.92
C ASP A 24 -15.42 -4.51 -11.32
N GLU A 25 -15.54 -5.85 -11.24
CA GLU A 25 -16.71 -6.58 -10.72
C GLU A 25 -16.25 -7.81 -9.93
N PRO A 26 -17.03 -8.29 -8.95
CA PRO A 26 -16.69 -9.49 -8.19
C PRO A 26 -17.06 -10.78 -8.96
N THR A 27 -16.79 -10.80 -10.29
CA THR A 27 -17.06 -11.92 -11.19
C THR A 27 -15.78 -12.66 -11.55
N VAL A 28 -15.89 -13.96 -11.86
CA VAL A 28 -14.75 -14.78 -12.29
C VAL A 28 -14.05 -14.19 -13.52
N LYS A 29 -14.79 -13.53 -14.41
CA LYS A 29 -14.22 -12.89 -15.61
C LYS A 29 -13.40 -11.67 -15.24
N SER A 30 -13.97 -10.75 -14.48
CA SER A 30 -13.29 -9.51 -14.08
C SER A 30 -12.07 -9.79 -13.19
N VAL A 31 -12.18 -10.71 -12.24
CA VAL A 31 -11.04 -11.19 -11.42
C VAL A 31 -9.95 -11.80 -12.30
N ARG A 32 -10.30 -12.56 -13.35
CA ARG A 32 -9.30 -13.11 -14.29
C ARG A 32 -8.57 -12.01 -15.06
N ASP A 33 -9.30 -10.99 -15.52
CA ASP A 33 -8.72 -9.89 -16.28
C ASP A 33 -7.77 -9.07 -15.42
N TYR A 34 -8.18 -8.73 -14.20
CA TYR A 34 -7.33 -8.09 -13.17
C TYR A 34 -6.08 -8.93 -12.86
N LEU A 35 -6.25 -10.21 -12.51
CA LEU A 35 -5.11 -11.09 -12.18
C LEU A 35 -4.17 -11.31 -13.37
N ARG A 36 -4.65 -11.21 -14.60
CA ARG A 36 -3.81 -11.29 -15.80
C ARG A 36 -2.86 -10.10 -15.87
N GLU A 37 -3.33 -8.89 -15.69
CA GLU A 37 -2.49 -7.70 -15.69
C GLU A 37 -1.48 -7.74 -14.55
N PHE A 38 -1.96 -8.05 -13.34
CA PHE A 38 -1.17 -8.08 -12.12
C PHE A 38 -0.04 -9.12 -12.17
N LEU A 39 -0.37 -10.38 -12.48
CA LEU A 39 0.59 -11.48 -12.40
C LEU A 39 1.50 -11.61 -13.63
N LEU A 40 1.20 -10.93 -14.72
CA LEU A 40 2.10 -10.86 -15.88
C LEU A 40 3.15 -9.75 -15.74
N ASP A 41 3.06 -8.90 -14.73
CA ASP A 41 4.08 -7.90 -14.44
C ASP A 41 5.38 -8.58 -13.95
N PRO A 42 6.54 -8.29 -14.59
CA PRO A 42 7.83 -8.82 -14.15
C PRO A 42 8.26 -8.34 -12.77
N ASP A 43 7.79 -7.18 -12.32
CA ASP A 43 8.07 -6.66 -11.00
C ASP A 43 7.25 -7.39 -9.90
N VAL A 44 6.19 -8.13 -10.28
CA VAL A 44 5.36 -8.96 -9.38
C VAL A 44 5.81 -10.42 -9.40
N ILE A 45 5.88 -11.04 -10.59
CA ILE A 45 6.39 -12.41 -10.75
C ILE A 45 7.74 -12.34 -11.47
N ASP A 46 8.80 -12.43 -10.66
CA ASP A 46 10.18 -12.44 -11.13
C ASP A 46 10.55 -13.79 -11.73
N ALA A 47 10.11 -14.01 -12.96
CA ALA A 47 10.42 -15.21 -13.74
C ALA A 47 10.70 -14.83 -15.20
N PRO A 48 11.50 -15.62 -15.94
CA PRO A 48 11.68 -15.42 -17.37
C PRO A 48 10.34 -15.33 -18.10
N TYR A 49 10.26 -14.45 -19.10
CA TYR A 49 9.01 -14.13 -19.79
C TYR A 49 8.19 -15.36 -20.17
N ILE A 50 8.81 -16.36 -20.81
CA ILE A 50 8.11 -17.57 -21.27
C ILE A 50 7.54 -18.35 -20.08
N ILE A 51 8.33 -18.53 -19.02
CA ILE A 51 7.92 -19.26 -17.81
C ILE A 51 6.75 -18.52 -17.14
N ARG A 52 6.83 -17.20 -17.00
CA ARG A 52 5.76 -16.39 -16.46
C ARG A 52 4.48 -16.50 -17.28
N GLN A 53 4.55 -16.44 -18.63
CA GLN A 53 3.39 -16.61 -19.49
C GLN A 53 2.74 -17.99 -19.31
N LEU A 54 3.54 -19.08 -19.29
CA LEU A 54 3.03 -20.43 -19.13
C LEU A 54 2.41 -20.64 -17.74
N LEU A 55 3.09 -20.19 -16.68
CA LEU A 55 2.60 -20.28 -15.31
C LEU A 55 1.28 -19.51 -15.13
N VAL A 56 1.27 -18.24 -15.53
CA VAL A 56 0.09 -17.37 -15.29
C VAL A 56 -1.08 -17.79 -16.17
N ARG A 57 -0.91 -17.87 -17.49
CA ARG A 57 -2.00 -18.17 -18.42
C ARG A 57 -2.38 -19.65 -18.43
N GLY A 58 -1.40 -20.55 -18.29
CA GLY A 58 -1.59 -22.00 -18.32
C GLY A 58 -2.22 -22.56 -17.06
N ILE A 59 -1.87 -22.03 -15.90
CA ILE A 59 -2.26 -22.59 -14.59
C ILE A 59 -3.06 -21.60 -13.77
N ILE A 60 -2.47 -20.45 -13.41
CA ILE A 60 -3.06 -19.56 -12.39
C ILE A 60 -4.41 -19.01 -12.84
N LEU A 61 -4.51 -18.46 -14.05
CA LEU A 61 -5.74 -17.86 -14.56
C LEU A 61 -6.86 -18.86 -14.85
N ARG A 62 -6.57 -20.16 -14.86
CA ARG A 62 -7.60 -21.22 -15.01
C ARG A 62 -8.26 -21.56 -13.67
N VAL A 63 -7.51 -21.51 -12.59
CA VAL A 63 -7.94 -21.99 -11.27
C VAL A 63 -8.25 -20.85 -10.30
N ARG A 64 -7.32 -19.88 -10.17
CA ARG A 64 -7.38 -18.85 -9.13
C ARG A 64 -8.60 -17.91 -9.23
N PRO A 65 -9.04 -17.44 -10.41
CA PRO A 65 -10.19 -16.54 -10.51
C PRO A 65 -11.48 -17.14 -9.92
N LYS A 66 -11.69 -18.45 -10.09
CA LYS A 66 -12.86 -19.14 -9.52
C LYS A 66 -12.85 -19.21 -8.00
N LYS A 67 -11.65 -19.24 -7.40
CA LYS A 67 -11.47 -19.26 -5.94
C LYS A 67 -11.54 -17.86 -5.34
N VAL A 68 -11.05 -16.84 -6.07
CA VAL A 68 -10.91 -15.48 -5.55
C VAL A 68 -12.18 -14.64 -5.77
N ALA A 69 -12.95 -14.90 -6.83
CA ALA A 69 -14.18 -14.14 -7.08
C ALA A 69 -15.20 -14.22 -5.92
N PRO A 70 -15.45 -15.40 -5.28
CA PRO A 70 -16.32 -15.46 -4.10
C PRO A 70 -15.78 -14.66 -2.90
N LEU A 71 -14.46 -14.51 -2.77
CA LEU A 71 -13.86 -13.71 -1.69
C LEU A 71 -14.13 -12.22 -1.92
N TYR A 72 -13.98 -11.75 -3.18
CA TYR A 72 -14.39 -10.38 -3.54
C TYR A 72 -15.89 -10.14 -3.29
N GLN A 73 -16.75 -11.12 -3.56
CA GLN A 73 -18.20 -10.99 -3.31
C GLN A 73 -18.51 -10.73 -1.83
N LYS A 74 -17.75 -11.32 -0.90
CA LYS A 74 -17.94 -11.14 0.55
C LYS A 74 -17.65 -9.71 1.02
N ILE A 75 -16.72 -9.01 0.36
CA ILE A 75 -16.25 -7.69 0.78
C ILE A 75 -16.75 -6.56 -0.12
N TRP A 76 -17.53 -6.90 -1.18
CA TRP A 76 -17.96 -5.92 -2.17
C TRP A 76 -18.93 -4.92 -1.58
N MET A 77 -18.67 -3.63 -1.78
CA MET A 77 -19.54 -2.54 -1.35
C MET A 77 -20.60 -2.24 -2.42
N GLU A 78 -21.61 -1.45 -2.09
CA GLU A 78 -22.67 -1.04 -3.02
C GLU A 78 -22.09 -0.35 -4.27
N ASP A 79 -21.07 0.51 -4.08
CA ASP A 79 -20.44 1.32 -5.13
C ASP A 79 -19.24 0.64 -5.80
N GLY A 80 -18.88 -0.60 -5.42
CA GLY A 80 -17.75 -1.32 -5.99
C GLY A 80 -16.81 -1.98 -4.99
N SER A 81 -15.58 -2.27 -5.42
CA SER A 81 -14.57 -2.81 -4.51
C SER A 81 -14.14 -1.75 -3.48
N PRO A 82 -13.86 -2.12 -2.21
CA PRO A 82 -13.45 -1.17 -1.17
C PRO A 82 -12.27 -0.30 -1.61
N LEU A 83 -11.24 -0.88 -2.20
CA LEU A 83 -10.06 -0.15 -2.66
C LEU A 83 -10.42 0.98 -3.65
N ARG A 84 -11.33 0.70 -4.58
CA ARG A 84 -11.79 1.70 -5.57
C ARG A 84 -12.66 2.78 -4.91
N VAL A 85 -13.61 2.37 -4.07
CA VAL A 85 -14.53 3.28 -3.37
C VAL A 85 -13.76 4.25 -2.49
N TYR A 86 -12.82 3.76 -1.69
CA TYR A 86 -12.00 4.61 -0.83
C TYR A 86 -11.04 5.50 -1.61
N SER A 87 -10.43 5.00 -2.71
CA SER A 87 -9.61 5.85 -3.59
C SER A 87 -10.41 7.02 -4.18
N ASP A 88 -11.64 6.78 -4.61
CA ASP A 88 -12.53 7.82 -5.12
C ASP A 88 -12.93 8.83 -4.03
N ARG A 89 -13.29 8.35 -2.83
CA ARG A 89 -13.67 9.21 -1.70
C ARG A 89 -12.52 10.08 -1.22
N ILE A 90 -11.31 9.53 -1.08
CA ILE A 90 -10.10 10.29 -0.73
C ILE A 90 -9.87 11.39 -1.78
N THR A 91 -9.93 11.05 -3.07
CA THR A 91 -9.72 12.01 -4.16
C THR A 91 -10.74 13.14 -4.13
N LYS A 92 -12.03 12.83 -3.93
CA LYS A 92 -13.09 13.82 -3.79
C LYS A 92 -12.89 14.72 -2.58
N SER A 93 -12.52 14.14 -1.43
CA SER A 93 -12.23 14.90 -0.21
C SER A 93 -11.07 15.86 -0.39
N LEU A 94 -9.96 15.40 -0.98
CA LEU A 94 -8.80 16.25 -1.30
C LEU A 94 -9.18 17.39 -2.25
N ASN A 95 -9.93 17.11 -3.31
CA ASN A 95 -10.39 18.15 -4.24
C ASN A 95 -11.34 19.17 -3.61
N SER A 96 -12.05 18.81 -2.54
CA SER A 96 -12.91 19.74 -1.80
C SER A 96 -12.16 20.59 -0.78
N MET A 97 -10.96 20.15 -0.35
CA MET A 97 -10.16 20.81 0.69
C MET A 97 -9.16 21.82 0.12
N VAL A 98 -8.70 21.65 -1.10
CA VAL A 98 -7.59 22.41 -1.69
C VAL A 98 -8.05 23.08 -2.98
N GLU A 99 -8.19 24.43 -2.98
CA GLU A 99 -8.83 25.17 -4.07
C GLU A 99 -8.01 25.16 -5.37
N ASP A 100 -6.68 25.24 -5.32
CA ASP A 100 -5.80 25.40 -6.51
C ASP A 100 -5.07 24.12 -6.92
N VAL A 101 -5.49 22.97 -6.38
CA VAL A 101 -4.85 21.69 -6.58
C VAL A 101 -5.89 20.65 -6.99
N GLU A 102 -5.63 19.89 -8.04
CA GLU A 102 -6.54 18.84 -8.48
C GLU A 102 -5.90 17.46 -8.33
N PHE A 103 -6.65 16.56 -7.75
CA PHE A 103 -6.29 15.18 -7.55
C PHE A 103 -7.09 14.29 -8.49
N GLU A 104 -6.41 13.36 -9.11
CA GLU A 104 -6.98 12.24 -9.84
C GLU A 104 -6.47 10.94 -9.24
N PHE A 105 -7.23 9.86 -9.29
CA PHE A 105 -6.71 8.56 -8.92
C PHE A 105 -6.67 7.60 -10.12
N ALA A 106 -5.75 6.66 -10.05
CA ALA A 106 -5.62 5.60 -11.05
C ALA A 106 -5.19 4.29 -10.39
N MET A 107 -5.48 3.20 -11.09
CA MET A 107 -5.08 1.87 -10.70
C MET A 107 -3.90 1.42 -11.58
N ARG A 108 -2.90 0.81 -10.94
CA ARG A 108 -1.79 0.18 -11.67
C ARG A 108 -2.29 -0.98 -12.52
N TYR A 109 -3.26 -1.74 -11.99
CA TYR A 109 -3.92 -2.84 -12.68
C TYR A 109 -5.45 -2.64 -12.60
N GLY A 110 -6.13 -2.66 -13.75
CA GLY A 110 -7.57 -2.41 -13.83
C GLY A 110 -7.93 -0.94 -14.05
N ASN A 111 -9.08 -0.51 -13.54
CA ASN A 111 -9.69 0.79 -13.85
C ASN A 111 -10.00 1.66 -12.61
N PRO A 112 -9.91 3.02 -12.74
CA PRO A 112 -9.42 3.76 -13.89
C PRO A 112 -7.93 3.54 -14.12
N SER A 113 -7.51 3.38 -15.37
CA SER A 113 -6.11 3.10 -15.66
C SER A 113 -5.21 4.33 -15.48
N ILE A 114 -3.91 4.13 -15.23
CA ILE A 114 -2.93 5.23 -15.19
C ILE A 114 -2.97 6.06 -16.49
N LYS A 115 -3.15 5.40 -17.64
CA LYS A 115 -3.28 6.12 -18.92
C LYS A 115 -4.46 7.09 -18.89
N PHE A 116 -5.62 6.63 -18.44
CA PHE A 116 -6.83 7.47 -18.35
C PHE A 116 -6.62 8.68 -17.44
N GLY A 117 -6.07 8.48 -16.23
CA GLY A 117 -5.76 9.58 -15.30
C GLY A 117 -4.79 10.60 -15.89
N LEU A 118 -3.72 10.13 -16.55
CA LEU A 118 -2.75 11.03 -17.21
C LEU A 118 -3.35 11.78 -18.40
N GLU A 119 -4.21 11.17 -19.21
CA GLU A 119 -4.91 11.84 -20.31
C GLU A 119 -5.87 12.91 -19.79
N SER A 120 -6.60 12.64 -18.70
CA SER A 120 -7.45 13.61 -18.01
C SER A 120 -6.64 14.84 -17.55
N LEU A 121 -5.53 14.61 -16.85
CA LEU A 121 -4.66 15.69 -16.36
C LEU A 121 -4.01 16.49 -17.50
N LYS A 122 -3.59 15.82 -18.56
CA LYS A 122 -3.06 16.48 -19.77
C LYS A 122 -4.06 17.43 -20.41
N GLN A 123 -5.33 17.00 -20.55
CA GLN A 123 -6.40 17.83 -21.11
C GLN A 123 -6.68 19.08 -20.28
N LYS A 124 -6.42 19.03 -18.98
CA LYS A 124 -6.55 20.16 -18.03
C LYS A 124 -5.36 21.10 -18.02
N GLY A 125 -4.34 20.88 -18.89
CA GLY A 125 -3.21 21.78 -19.05
C GLY A 125 -2.18 21.73 -17.92
N VAL A 126 -2.03 20.60 -17.25
CA VAL A 126 -1.10 20.42 -16.11
C VAL A 126 0.35 20.61 -16.53
N GLU A 127 1.09 21.42 -15.80
CA GLU A 127 2.52 21.69 -16.03
C GLU A 127 3.42 20.94 -15.03
N GLU A 128 3.00 20.82 -13.74
CA GLU A 128 3.69 20.04 -12.72
C GLU A 128 2.82 18.89 -12.24
N LEU A 129 3.34 17.67 -12.36
CA LEU A 129 2.65 16.42 -12.02
C LEU A 129 3.38 15.72 -10.88
N LEU A 130 2.71 15.58 -9.73
CA LEU A 130 3.15 14.67 -8.68
C LEU A 130 2.59 13.28 -8.93
N LEU A 131 3.46 12.30 -9.12
CA LEU A 131 3.12 10.88 -9.09
C LEU A 131 3.18 10.39 -7.64
N LEU A 132 2.04 9.95 -7.13
CA LEU A 132 1.88 9.52 -5.74
C LEU A 132 1.41 8.07 -5.67
N PRO A 133 2.33 7.09 -5.68
CA PRO A 133 1.99 5.70 -5.34
C PRO A 133 1.46 5.64 -3.91
N MET A 134 0.26 5.10 -3.73
CA MET A 134 -0.44 4.99 -2.44
C MET A 134 0.09 3.83 -1.60
N PHE A 135 1.43 3.78 -1.44
CA PHE A 135 2.15 2.77 -0.68
C PHE A 135 3.19 3.47 0.21
N PRO A 136 3.00 3.46 1.56
CA PRO A 136 3.96 4.10 2.46
C PRO A 136 5.37 3.50 2.35
N HIS A 137 5.43 2.19 2.13
CA HIS A 137 6.65 1.39 2.09
C HIS A 137 7.06 1.11 0.64
N TYR A 138 8.32 1.39 0.29
CA TYR A 138 8.81 1.10 -1.04
C TYR A 138 8.86 -0.41 -1.31
N ALA A 139 8.35 -0.81 -2.48
CA ALA A 139 8.56 -2.14 -3.05
C ALA A 139 8.59 -2.08 -4.57
N GLN A 140 9.39 -2.98 -5.19
CA GLN A 140 9.44 -3.06 -6.66
C GLN A 140 8.08 -3.43 -7.26
N ALA A 141 7.36 -4.35 -6.62
CA ALA A 141 6.05 -4.83 -7.09
C ALA A 141 4.92 -3.79 -6.96
N THR A 142 5.13 -2.69 -6.24
CA THR A 142 4.14 -1.64 -6.02
C THR A 142 4.64 -0.29 -6.50
N THR A 143 5.42 0.42 -5.70
CA THR A 143 5.90 1.77 -6.00
C THR A 143 6.65 1.84 -7.32
N GLU A 144 7.65 0.98 -7.52
CA GLU A 144 8.47 1.02 -8.74
C GLU A 144 7.68 0.60 -9.98
N SER A 145 6.85 -0.45 -9.89
CA SER A 145 5.98 -0.88 -10.99
C SER A 145 4.98 0.22 -11.38
N ALA A 146 4.38 0.93 -10.41
CA ALA A 146 3.45 2.04 -10.66
C ALA A 146 4.16 3.19 -11.40
N LEU A 147 5.32 3.62 -10.92
CA LEU A 147 6.11 4.69 -11.53
C LEU A 147 6.60 4.33 -12.94
N LYS A 148 7.19 3.14 -13.11
CA LYS A 148 7.59 2.64 -14.44
C LYS A 148 6.44 2.66 -15.44
N HIS A 149 5.25 2.24 -14.98
CA HIS A 149 4.08 2.23 -15.84
C HIS A 149 3.61 3.66 -16.16
N ALA A 150 3.60 4.58 -15.19
CA ALA A 150 3.25 5.98 -15.41
C ALA A 150 4.19 6.64 -16.44
N TYR A 151 5.49 6.47 -16.31
CA TYR A 151 6.46 6.98 -17.29
C TYR A 151 6.26 6.38 -18.69
N LYS A 152 5.96 5.09 -18.76
CA LYS A 152 5.62 4.44 -20.04
C LYS A 152 4.38 5.08 -20.68
N GLN A 153 3.34 5.33 -19.91
CA GLN A 153 2.12 5.96 -20.42
C GLN A 153 2.35 7.41 -20.82
N LEU A 154 3.09 8.20 -20.04
CA LEU A 154 3.48 9.59 -20.40
C LEU A 154 4.16 9.63 -21.77
N LYS A 155 5.09 8.72 -22.01
CA LYS A 155 5.77 8.60 -23.32
C LYS A 155 4.77 8.24 -24.44
N LEU A 156 3.84 7.32 -24.19
CA LEU A 156 2.87 6.89 -25.20
C LEU A 156 1.87 7.98 -25.58
N ILE A 157 1.45 8.82 -24.62
CA ILE A 157 0.56 9.95 -24.87
C ILE A 157 1.28 11.22 -25.30
N ASN A 158 2.61 11.15 -25.47
CA ASN A 158 3.47 12.27 -25.85
C ASN A 158 3.23 13.51 -24.95
N TRP A 159 3.42 13.33 -23.63
CA TRP A 159 3.27 14.40 -22.64
C TRP A 159 4.47 14.41 -21.69
N GLN A 160 5.04 15.62 -21.47
CA GLN A 160 6.25 15.81 -20.69
C GLN A 160 6.06 16.94 -19.66
N PRO A 161 5.22 16.76 -18.64
CA PRO A 161 5.13 17.71 -17.54
C PRO A 161 6.41 17.67 -16.70
N LYS A 162 6.63 18.68 -15.86
CA LYS A 162 7.62 18.56 -14.77
C LYS A 162 7.10 17.52 -13.78
N ILE A 163 7.84 16.42 -13.61
CA ILE A 163 7.42 15.30 -12.75
C ILE A 163 8.09 15.40 -11.39
N ILE A 164 7.30 15.21 -10.36
CA ILE A 164 7.73 15.03 -8.98
C ILE A 164 7.26 13.62 -8.55
N GLU A 165 8.13 12.86 -7.88
CA GLU A 165 7.77 11.56 -7.30
C GLU A 165 7.63 11.70 -5.78
N MET A 166 6.56 11.15 -5.20
CA MET A 166 6.38 11.14 -3.75
C MET A 166 7.49 10.37 -3.04
N GLY A 167 7.90 9.24 -3.58
CA GLY A 167 8.82 8.32 -2.90
C GLY A 167 8.10 7.45 -1.86
N HIS A 168 8.78 7.16 -0.76
CA HIS A 168 8.24 6.43 0.40
C HIS A 168 8.03 7.41 1.56
N PHE A 169 7.09 7.10 2.45
CA PHE A 169 6.69 7.97 3.56
C PHE A 169 6.32 7.20 4.85
N GLU A 170 6.97 6.07 5.05
CA GLU A 170 6.70 5.10 6.13
C GLU A 170 6.86 5.66 7.54
N THR A 171 7.58 6.77 7.69
CA THR A 171 7.79 7.44 9.00
C THR A 171 7.35 8.90 9.01
N ASP A 172 6.76 9.41 7.91
CA ASP A 172 6.26 10.79 7.87
C ASP A 172 5.11 10.96 8.90
N GLU A 173 5.17 12.06 9.67
CA GLU A 173 4.19 12.36 10.72
C GLU A 173 2.77 12.42 10.17
N GLU A 174 2.63 12.91 8.96
CA GLU A 174 1.38 13.02 8.22
C GLU A 174 0.69 11.66 7.97
N TYR A 175 1.46 10.57 8.02
CA TYR A 175 0.96 9.21 7.91
C TYR A 175 0.89 8.50 9.26
N VAL A 176 1.98 8.53 10.05
CA VAL A 176 2.06 7.73 11.28
C VAL A 176 1.17 8.26 12.40
N ILE A 177 0.90 9.57 12.46
CA ILE A 177 0.01 10.15 13.48
C ILE A 177 -1.44 9.71 13.28
N PRO A 178 -2.06 9.84 12.08
CA PRO A 178 -3.41 9.29 11.82
C PRO A 178 -3.50 7.78 12.09
N LEU A 179 -2.47 7.02 11.69
CA LEU A 179 -2.40 5.58 11.95
C LEU A 179 -2.39 5.27 13.45
N THR A 180 -1.55 5.98 14.22
CA THR A 180 -1.45 5.81 15.67
C THR A 180 -2.77 6.12 16.36
N LYS A 181 -3.45 7.22 15.99
CA LYS A 181 -4.76 7.58 16.53
C LYS A 181 -5.82 6.51 16.24
N SER A 182 -5.84 5.98 15.02
CA SER A 182 -6.77 4.90 14.64
C SER A 182 -6.54 3.66 15.49
N ILE A 183 -5.29 3.28 15.77
CA ILE A 183 -4.96 2.14 16.63
C ILE A 183 -5.36 2.43 18.08
N GLN A 184 -4.96 3.58 18.61
CA GLN A 184 -5.17 3.96 20.01
C GLN A 184 -6.66 3.93 20.42
N SER A 185 -7.56 4.25 19.50
CA SER A 185 -9.00 4.24 19.75
C SER A 185 -9.61 2.83 19.87
N GLN A 186 -8.87 1.77 19.50
CA GLN A 186 -9.38 0.41 19.37
C GLN A 186 -8.63 -0.62 20.22
N ILE A 187 -7.59 -0.21 20.96
CA ILE A 187 -6.84 -1.09 21.85
C ILE A 187 -6.91 -0.61 23.29
N ASP A 188 -6.78 -1.55 24.21
CA ASP A 188 -6.60 -1.29 25.64
C ASP A 188 -5.30 -1.92 26.16
N LYS A 189 -5.03 -1.78 27.46
CA LYS A 189 -3.79 -2.26 28.10
C LYS A 189 -3.56 -3.76 28.00
N ASP A 190 -4.63 -4.56 27.83
CA ASP A 190 -4.59 -6.01 27.82
C ASP A 190 -4.57 -6.57 26.38
N THR A 191 -4.66 -5.69 25.39
CA THR A 191 -4.65 -6.04 23.96
C THR A 191 -3.22 -6.17 23.46
N HIS A 192 -2.88 -7.34 22.86
CA HIS A 192 -1.64 -7.48 22.10
C HIS A 192 -1.82 -6.94 20.69
N LEU A 193 -0.92 -6.05 20.24
CA LEU A 193 -0.98 -5.43 18.91
C LEU A 193 -0.09 -6.18 17.91
N LEU A 194 -0.68 -6.75 16.86
CA LEU A 194 0.02 -7.40 15.77
C LEU A 194 0.04 -6.51 14.52
N PHE A 195 1.22 -6.09 14.11
CA PHE A 195 1.44 -5.44 12.82
C PHE A 195 1.56 -6.50 11.74
N SER A 196 0.61 -6.54 10.79
CA SER A 196 0.61 -7.47 9.68
C SER A 196 0.84 -6.72 8.37
N TYR A 197 2.00 -6.91 7.76
CA TYR A 197 2.36 -6.33 6.47
C TYR A 197 2.14 -7.32 5.34
N HIS A 198 1.89 -6.85 4.13
CA HIS A 198 1.90 -7.76 2.99
C HIS A 198 3.29 -8.39 2.85
N GLY A 199 3.37 -9.70 2.77
CA GLY A 199 4.63 -10.42 2.58
C GLY A 199 5.25 -10.13 1.21
N LEU A 200 6.56 -10.21 1.13
CA LEU A 200 7.30 -10.20 -0.13
C LEU A 200 8.23 -11.42 -0.21
N PRO A 201 8.47 -11.95 -1.42
CA PRO A 201 9.52 -12.93 -1.61
C PRO A 201 10.88 -12.38 -1.15
N VAL A 202 11.66 -13.18 -0.43
CA VAL A 202 12.99 -12.79 0.05
C VAL A 202 13.91 -12.36 -1.10
N SER A 203 13.75 -12.91 -2.29
CA SER A 203 14.50 -12.50 -3.49
C SER A 203 14.28 -11.03 -3.85
N HIS A 204 13.06 -10.48 -3.62
CA HIS A 204 12.75 -9.08 -3.92
C HIS A 204 13.50 -8.14 -2.98
N VAL A 205 13.52 -8.41 -1.69
CA VAL A 205 14.24 -7.56 -0.72
C VAL A 205 15.77 -7.71 -0.82
N LYS A 206 16.27 -8.90 -1.10
CA LYS A 206 17.71 -9.12 -1.33
C LYS A 206 18.24 -8.38 -2.55
N ARG A 207 17.43 -8.19 -3.59
CA ARG A 207 17.82 -7.46 -4.81
C ARG A 207 18.11 -5.99 -4.56
N ILE A 208 17.46 -5.38 -3.55
CA ILE A 208 17.68 -3.99 -3.17
C ILE A 208 19.05 -3.80 -2.52
N ASP A 209 19.53 -4.79 -1.77
CA ASP A 209 20.86 -4.77 -1.12
C ASP A 209 21.97 -4.98 -2.15
N LYS A 210 22.50 -3.86 -2.65
CA LYS A 210 23.64 -3.87 -3.60
C LYS A 210 24.92 -4.38 -2.96
N SER A 211 25.07 -4.27 -1.63
CA SER A 211 26.25 -4.76 -0.90
C SER A 211 26.33 -6.29 -0.84
N LYS A 212 25.17 -6.97 -0.89
CA LYS A 212 24.96 -8.41 -0.69
C LYS A 212 25.39 -8.94 0.69
N ASN A 213 25.71 -8.06 1.63
CA ASN A 213 26.25 -8.40 2.93
C ASN A 213 25.33 -7.98 4.11
N HIS A 214 24.16 -7.38 3.83
CA HIS A 214 23.25 -6.88 4.86
C HIS A 214 21.95 -7.70 4.91
N CYS A 215 21.17 -7.71 3.82
CA CYS A 215 19.84 -8.32 3.79
C CYS A 215 19.88 -9.84 3.98
N GLN A 216 19.27 -10.36 5.05
CA GLN A 216 19.26 -11.79 5.39
C GLN A 216 20.68 -12.38 5.62
N GLN A 217 21.68 -11.54 5.89
CA GLN A 217 23.04 -11.93 6.28
C GLN A 217 23.29 -11.56 7.75
N LEU A 218 22.61 -10.56 8.26
CA LEU A 218 22.66 -10.12 9.65
C LEU A 218 21.37 -10.50 10.35
N ASP A 219 21.47 -10.96 11.58
CA ASP A 219 20.34 -11.07 12.46
C ASP A 219 19.73 -9.67 12.66
N ASN A 220 18.41 -9.57 12.59
CA ASN A 220 17.70 -8.29 12.70
C ASN A 220 18.11 -7.21 11.67
N CYS A 221 18.53 -7.60 10.47
CA CYS A 221 18.95 -6.66 9.42
C CYS A 221 17.93 -5.54 9.14
N CYS A 222 16.63 -5.79 9.35
CA CYS A 222 15.57 -4.80 9.18
C CYS A 222 15.56 -3.72 10.30
N ALA A 223 16.08 -4.02 11.48
CA ALA A 223 16.17 -3.06 12.59
C ALA A 223 17.44 -2.20 12.56
N ILE A 224 18.46 -2.62 11.82
CA ILE A 224 19.78 -1.95 11.77
C ILE A 224 19.77 -0.99 10.56
N LYS A 225 19.85 0.33 10.84
CA LYS A 225 19.95 1.35 9.80
C LYS A 225 21.26 1.23 9.01
N SER A 226 21.16 1.18 7.68
CA SER A 226 22.30 1.03 6.76
C SER A 226 21.98 1.68 5.41
N GLU A 227 23.02 2.06 4.67
CA GLU A 227 22.83 2.48 3.26
C GLU A 227 22.27 1.33 2.39
N ALA A 228 22.55 0.08 2.76
CA ALA A 228 22.08 -1.10 2.05
C ALA A 228 20.57 -1.31 2.12
N ASN A 229 19.88 -0.74 3.11
CA ASN A 229 18.45 -0.96 3.35
C ASN A 229 17.57 0.28 3.24
N GLN A 230 18.06 1.41 2.71
CA GLN A 230 17.30 2.64 2.54
C GLN A 230 15.99 2.46 1.75
N LEU A 231 15.96 1.52 0.80
CA LEU A 231 14.77 1.16 0.02
C LEU A 231 14.27 -0.26 0.34
N CYS A 232 14.71 -0.84 1.48
CA CYS A 232 14.29 -2.18 1.86
C CYS A 232 12.91 -2.16 2.50
N TYR A 233 11.95 -2.86 1.88
CA TYR A 233 10.59 -3.00 2.36
C TYR A 233 10.51 -3.48 3.83
N GLY A 234 11.27 -4.53 4.19
CA GLY A 234 11.29 -5.05 5.56
C GLY A 234 11.80 -4.03 6.58
N HIS A 235 12.78 -3.19 6.19
CA HIS A 235 13.26 -2.09 7.02
C HIS A 235 12.18 -1.01 7.19
N HIS A 236 11.51 -0.60 6.11
CA HIS A 236 10.40 0.36 6.18
C HIS A 236 9.26 -0.15 7.08
N CYS A 237 8.87 -1.43 6.98
CA CYS A 237 7.88 -2.03 7.87
C CYS A 237 8.32 -1.93 9.35
N MET A 238 9.59 -2.22 9.63
CA MET A 238 10.15 -2.09 11.00
C MET A 238 10.14 -0.65 11.49
N LEU A 239 10.53 0.32 10.65
CA LEU A 239 10.52 1.74 11.00
C LEU A 239 9.11 2.24 11.34
N THR A 240 8.11 1.94 10.51
CA THR A 240 6.70 2.28 10.82
C THR A 240 6.28 1.66 12.15
N THR A 241 6.55 0.37 12.35
CA THR A 241 6.19 -0.33 13.59
C THR A 241 6.83 0.33 14.81
N GLN A 242 8.15 0.58 14.79
CA GLN A 242 8.86 1.21 15.89
C GLN A 242 8.35 2.63 16.18
N THR A 243 8.06 3.41 15.14
CA THR A 243 7.52 4.77 15.28
C THR A 243 6.15 4.74 15.95
N VAL A 244 5.24 3.90 15.47
CA VAL A 244 3.87 3.78 16.01
C VAL A 244 3.89 3.22 17.43
N VAL A 245 4.69 2.19 17.72
CA VAL A 245 4.87 1.62 19.05
C VAL A 245 5.40 2.66 20.04
N GLY A 246 6.39 3.47 19.61
CA GLY A 246 6.92 4.59 20.41
C GLY A 246 5.85 5.63 20.73
N LEU A 247 5.02 6.02 19.74
CA LEU A 247 3.94 6.98 19.94
C LEU A 247 2.82 6.44 20.84
N LEU A 248 2.55 5.13 20.80
CA LEU A 248 1.57 4.46 21.68
C LEU A 248 2.14 4.18 23.08
N GLY A 249 3.45 4.26 23.29
CA GLY A 249 4.11 3.92 24.55
C GLY A 249 4.03 2.43 24.90
N LEU A 250 3.94 1.55 23.89
CA LEU A 250 3.85 0.11 24.10
C LEU A 250 5.22 -0.49 24.45
N LYS A 251 5.21 -1.47 25.38
CA LYS A 251 6.38 -2.27 25.70
C LYS A 251 6.59 -3.39 24.69
N GLU A 252 7.79 -3.95 24.65
CA GLU A 252 8.19 -4.97 23.68
C GLU A 252 7.29 -6.22 23.71
N GLU A 253 6.82 -6.61 24.89
CA GLU A 253 5.93 -7.76 25.03
C GLU A 253 4.47 -7.53 24.55
N GLN A 254 4.07 -6.28 24.29
CA GLN A 254 2.70 -5.91 23.94
C GLN A 254 2.45 -5.86 22.42
N TRP A 255 3.46 -6.03 21.61
CA TRP A 255 3.31 -6.00 20.16
C TRP A 255 4.15 -7.05 19.45
N SER A 256 3.81 -7.30 18.20
CA SER A 256 4.57 -8.18 17.30
C SER A 256 4.44 -7.71 15.85
N LEU A 257 5.37 -8.16 15.00
CA LEU A 257 5.34 -7.92 13.55
C LEU A 257 5.26 -9.25 12.79
N SER A 258 4.50 -9.27 11.70
CA SER A 258 4.33 -10.42 10.83
C SER A 258 4.07 -10.02 9.37
N PHE A 259 4.08 -11.02 8.47
CA PHE A 259 3.86 -10.84 7.04
C PHE A 259 2.76 -11.79 6.55
N GLN A 260 1.75 -11.24 5.85
CA GLN A 260 0.59 -11.96 5.29
C GLN A 260 0.73 -12.26 3.80
N SER A 261 -0.25 -12.95 3.23
CA SER A 261 -0.49 -13.11 1.78
C SER A 261 0.60 -13.86 1.01
N ARG A 262 1.06 -14.99 1.53
CA ARG A 262 2.04 -15.84 0.84
C ARG A 262 1.46 -16.52 -0.39
N ILE A 263 2.24 -16.57 -1.46
CA ILE A 263 1.86 -17.24 -2.72
C ILE A 263 3.00 -18.12 -3.22
N GLY A 264 2.70 -19.41 -3.44
CA GLY A 264 3.63 -20.37 -4.02
C GLY A 264 4.75 -20.82 -3.07
N PRO A 265 5.71 -21.60 -3.58
CA PRO A 265 6.71 -22.30 -2.77
C PRO A 265 7.99 -21.50 -2.48
N VAL A 266 8.08 -20.25 -2.95
CA VAL A 266 9.28 -19.43 -2.73
C VAL A 266 9.40 -18.99 -1.28
N LYS A 267 10.62 -18.67 -0.82
CA LYS A 267 10.84 -18.13 0.52
C LYS A 267 10.33 -16.70 0.62
N TRP A 268 9.46 -16.44 1.57
CA TRP A 268 8.86 -15.14 1.88
C TRP A 268 9.46 -14.54 3.15
N LEU A 269 9.22 -13.25 3.35
CA LEU A 269 9.52 -12.60 4.64
C LEU A 269 8.76 -13.30 5.76
N GLU A 270 9.37 -13.37 6.92
CA GLU A 270 8.88 -14.08 8.12
C GLU A 270 8.91 -13.18 9.35
N PRO A 271 8.15 -13.53 10.41
CA PRO A 271 7.19 -14.66 10.49
C PRO A 271 5.93 -14.42 9.66
N SER A 272 5.24 -15.50 9.23
CA SER A 272 3.90 -15.34 8.63
C SER A 272 2.88 -14.92 9.69
N THR A 273 1.84 -14.19 9.27
CA THR A 273 0.77 -13.77 10.18
C THR A 273 0.09 -14.97 10.83
N THR A 274 -0.19 -16.04 10.07
CA THR A 274 -0.77 -17.27 10.61
C THR A 274 0.11 -17.88 11.70
N ASN A 275 1.41 -18.10 11.41
CA ASN A 275 2.32 -18.69 12.42
C ASN A 275 2.49 -17.80 13.63
N LYS A 276 2.48 -16.46 13.45
CA LYS A 276 2.59 -15.52 14.56
C LYS A 276 1.34 -15.56 15.45
N VAL A 277 0.17 -15.68 14.88
CA VAL A 277 -1.09 -15.85 15.63
C VAL A 277 -1.08 -17.14 16.44
N GLU A 278 -0.63 -18.27 15.86
CA GLU A 278 -0.47 -19.54 16.58
C GLU A 278 0.52 -19.40 17.76
N GLU A 279 1.67 -18.76 17.53
CA GLU A 279 2.66 -18.48 18.58
C GLU A 279 2.06 -17.65 19.72
N LEU A 280 1.32 -16.58 19.39
CA LEU A 280 0.71 -15.69 20.38
C LEU A 280 -0.34 -16.42 21.23
N VAL A 281 -1.20 -17.22 20.63
CA VAL A 281 -2.18 -18.05 21.38
C VAL A 281 -1.46 -19.04 22.29
N ASN A 282 -0.40 -19.71 21.83
CA ASN A 282 0.41 -20.61 22.64
C ASN A 282 1.11 -19.90 23.81
N ARG A 283 1.38 -18.61 23.70
CA ARG A 283 1.88 -17.75 24.79
C ARG A 283 0.77 -17.28 25.74
N GLY A 284 -0.48 -17.65 25.49
CA GLY A 284 -1.63 -17.29 26.32
C GLY A 284 -2.30 -15.96 25.95
N ILE A 285 -1.97 -15.37 24.81
CA ILE A 285 -2.64 -14.15 24.34
C ILE A 285 -4.08 -14.51 23.92
N LYS A 286 -5.03 -13.88 24.57
CA LYS A 286 -6.46 -14.08 24.36
C LYS A 286 -7.16 -12.92 23.66
N LYS A 287 -6.55 -11.72 23.72
CA LYS A 287 -7.07 -10.51 23.12
C LYS A 287 -6.03 -9.95 22.15
N LEU A 288 -6.40 -9.89 20.87
CA LEU A 288 -5.51 -9.52 19.77
C LEU A 288 -6.12 -8.37 18.95
N ALA A 289 -5.33 -7.35 18.65
CA ALA A 289 -5.65 -6.37 17.63
C ALA A 289 -4.66 -6.53 16.47
N ILE A 290 -5.15 -6.52 15.23
CA ILE A 290 -4.31 -6.58 14.03
C ILE A 290 -4.45 -5.28 13.25
N VAL A 291 -3.32 -4.67 12.90
CA VAL A 291 -3.25 -3.53 11.99
C VAL A 291 -2.42 -3.88 10.77
N ALA A 292 -2.82 -3.39 9.60
CA ALA A 292 -2.15 -3.65 8.32
C ALA A 292 -1.58 -2.36 7.69
N PRO A 293 -0.45 -1.80 8.18
CA PRO A 293 0.00 -0.45 7.81
C PRO A 293 0.42 -0.31 6.35
N ALA A 294 0.75 -1.40 5.66
CA ALA A 294 1.09 -1.35 4.23
C ALA A 294 -0.10 -0.99 3.33
N PHE A 295 -1.33 -1.04 3.88
CA PHE A 295 -2.56 -0.77 3.16
C PHE A 295 -3.18 0.55 3.66
N LEU A 296 -3.28 1.54 2.77
CA LEU A 296 -3.93 2.81 3.09
C LEU A 296 -5.46 2.73 2.94
N ALA A 297 -5.96 1.80 2.14
CA ALA A 297 -7.37 1.51 1.97
C ALA A 297 -7.64 0.01 2.09
N ASP A 298 -8.79 -0.32 2.65
CA ASP A 298 -9.23 -1.70 2.82
C ASP A 298 -9.41 -2.41 1.48
N GLY A 299 -9.09 -3.70 1.47
CA GLY A 299 -9.14 -4.57 0.32
C GLY A 299 -9.35 -6.02 0.71
N LEU A 300 -9.04 -6.92 -0.22
CA LEU A 300 -9.18 -8.36 0.01
C LEU A 300 -8.28 -8.83 1.15
N GLU A 301 -7.09 -8.27 1.24
CA GLU A 301 -6.05 -8.65 2.19
C GLU A 301 -6.40 -8.25 3.64
N THR A 302 -7.20 -7.21 3.83
CA THR A 302 -7.58 -6.71 5.17
C THR A 302 -8.94 -7.24 5.61
N LEU A 303 -9.93 -7.20 4.72
CA LEU A 303 -11.31 -7.56 5.05
C LEU A 303 -11.57 -9.07 4.97
N GLU A 304 -10.96 -9.77 4.01
CA GLU A 304 -11.17 -11.22 3.86
C GLU A 304 -10.07 -12.02 4.54
N GLU A 305 -8.80 -11.75 4.24
CA GLU A 305 -7.71 -12.55 4.79
C GLU A 305 -7.56 -12.35 6.31
N LEU A 306 -7.53 -11.08 6.79
CA LEU A 306 -7.36 -10.80 8.22
C LEU A 306 -8.67 -10.86 8.99
N ASP A 307 -9.71 -10.12 8.56
CA ASP A 307 -10.91 -9.94 9.38
C ASP A 307 -11.86 -11.15 9.34
N ILE A 308 -11.81 -11.96 8.28
CA ILE A 308 -12.53 -13.24 8.24
C ILE A 308 -11.57 -14.37 8.55
N GLY A 309 -10.57 -14.62 7.73
CA GLY A 309 -9.74 -15.82 7.79
C GLY A 309 -8.87 -15.90 9.04
N ILE A 310 -8.11 -14.87 9.38
CA ILE A 310 -7.26 -14.87 10.59
C ILE A 310 -8.11 -14.79 11.86
N ARG A 311 -9.25 -14.08 11.85
CA ARG A 311 -10.18 -14.07 12.97
C ARG A 311 -10.71 -15.47 13.28
N GLU A 312 -11.23 -16.19 12.28
CA GLU A 312 -11.71 -17.56 12.44
C GLU A 312 -10.61 -18.46 13.01
N HIS A 313 -9.41 -18.40 12.43
CA HIS A 313 -8.26 -19.18 12.88
C HIS A 313 -7.85 -18.88 14.34
N PHE A 314 -7.79 -17.60 14.73
CA PHE A 314 -7.46 -17.18 16.09
C PHE A 314 -8.48 -17.73 17.12
N LEU A 315 -9.77 -17.66 16.80
CA LEU A 315 -10.84 -18.16 17.67
C LEU A 315 -10.80 -19.70 17.77
N GLU A 316 -10.56 -20.40 16.67
CA GLU A 316 -10.41 -21.88 16.66
C GLU A 316 -9.23 -22.35 17.52
N LEU A 317 -8.15 -21.57 17.60
CA LEU A 317 -7.00 -21.84 18.46
C LEU A 317 -7.27 -21.54 19.94
N GLY A 318 -8.42 -20.97 20.28
CA GLY A 318 -8.82 -20.64 21.65
C GLY A 318 -8.49 -19.21 22.06
N GLY A 319 -8.27 -18.31 21.11
CA GLY A 319 -8.35 -16.85 21.31
C GLY A 319 -9.77 -16.43 21.66
N GLU A 320 -9.94 -15.27 22.29
CA GLU A 320 -11.26 -14.81 22.78
C GLU A 320 -11.78 -13.60 22.04
N GLU A 321 -10.91 -12.62 21.77
CA GLU A 321 -11.28 -11.38 21.09
C GLU A 321 -10.21 -11.00 20.07
N LEU A 322 -10.63 -10.82 18.80
CA LEU A 322 -9.76 -10.28 17.75
C LEU A 322 -10.42 -9.06 17.11
N THR A 323 -9.70 -7.93 17.13
CA THR A 323 -10.08 -6.70 16.43
C THR A 323 -9.17 -6.51 15.24
N VAL A 324 -9.71 -6.42 14.02
CA VAL A 324 -8.95 -5.95 12.86
C VAL A 324 -9.19 -4.47 12.69
N ILE A 325 -8.13 -3.69 12.89
CA ILE A 325 -8.15 -2.24 12.78
C ILE A 325 -8.26 -1.89 11.29
N LYS A 326 -9.31 -1.16 10.93
CA LYS A 326 -9.51 -0.74 9.55
C LYS A 326 -8.34 0.10 9.06
N CYS A 327 -8.05 0.00 7.77
CA CYS A 327 -7.12 0.90 7.10
C CYS A 327 -7.56 2.36 7.28
N LEU A 328 -6.67 3.29 6.96
CA LEU A 328 -6.97 4.72 7.07
C LEU A 328 -8.15 5.15 6.20
N ASN A 329 -8.35 4.48 5.05
CA ASN A 329 -9.48 4.72 4.16
C ASN A 329 -9.66 6.22 3.85
N ASP A 330 -10.87 6.71 3.98
CA ASP A 330 -11.27 8.13 3.84
C ASP A 330 -11.34 8.87 5.21
N ASN A 331 -10.56 8.40 6.21
CA ASN A 331 -10.47 9.04 7.51
C ASN A 331 -9.99 10.50 7.37
N GLN A 332 -10.65 11.43 8.03
CA GLN A 332 -10.40 12.87 7.92
C GLN A 332 -8.95 13.24 8.31
N ASP A 333 -8.43 12.71 9.44
CA ASP A 333 -7.06 12.99 9.88
C ASP A 333 -6.03 12.54 8.83
N TRP A 334 -6.31 11.41 8.13
CA TRP A 334 -5.46 10.92 7.05
C TRP A 334 -5.56 11.77 5.79
N VAL A 335 -6.76 12.17 5.38
CA VAL A 335 -6.96 13.04 4.20
C VAL A 335 -6.24 14.37 4.40
N GLU A 336 -6.33 14.96 5.59
CA GLU A 336 -5.58 16.18 5.96
C GLU A 336 -4.07 15.93 5.99
N GLY A 337 -3.63 14.79 6.53
CA GLY A 337 -2.23 14.38 6.51
C GLY A 337 -1.70 14.25 5.07
N LEU A 338 -2.46 13.57 4.20
CA LEU A 338 -2.09 13.38 2.79
C LEU A 338 -1.97 14.72 2.04
N SER A 339 -2.88 15.68 2.29
CA SER A 339 -2.78 17.02 1.74
C SER A 339 -1.47 17.70 2.15
N LYS A 340 -1.12 17.68 3.44
CA LYS A 340 0.13 18.24 3.95
C LYS A 340 1.37 17.55 3.39
N LEU A 341 1.32 16.22 3.23
CA LEU A 341 2.40 15.45 2.63
C LEU A 341 2.67 15.87 1.18
N VAL A 342 1.60 16.13 0.42
CA VAL A 342 1.67 16.64 -0.95
C VAL A 342 2.28 18.06 -0.98
N ASP A 343 1.82 18.96 -0.13
CA ASP A 343 2.34 20.35 -0.07
C ASP A 343 3.82 20.38 0.31
N LYS A 344 4.22 19.56 1.29
CA LYS A 344 5.61 19.40 1.69
C LYS A 344 6.49 18.95 0.52
N LYS A 345 5.99 18.01 -0.29
CA LYS A 345 6.72 17.47 -1.44
C LYS A 345 6.92 18.50 -2.55
N PHE A 346 5.88 19.28 -2.87
CA PHE A 346 6.00 20.39 -3.83
C PHE A 346 6.97 21.46 -3.33
N SER A 347 6.91 21.83 -2.06
CA SER A 347 7.81 22.82 -1.46
C SER A 347 9.27 22.39 -1.54
N GLN A 348 9.57 21.13 -1.27
CA GLN A 348 10.93 20.57 -1.41
C GLN A 348 11.41 20.58 -2.85
N SER A 349 10.54 20.28 -3.82
CA SER A 349 10.89 20.29 -5.24
C SER A 349 11.11 21.69 -5.82
N ALA A 350 10.57 22.72 -5.20
CA ALA A 350 10.78 24.10 -5.61
C ALA A 350 12.13 24.67 -5.16
N THR A 351 12.77 24.05 -4.16
CA THR A 351 14.05 24.46 -3.57
C THR A 351 15.25 23.64 -4.06
N ALA A 352 15.02 22.57 -4.82
CA ALA A 352 16.03 21.67 -5.38
C ALA A 352 16.29 21.98 -6.86
#